data_383c928095dd638b633f256451dfc473
#
_entry.id   383c928095dd638b633f256451dfc473
#
_cell.length_a   1.000
_cell.length_b   1.000
_cell.length_c   1.000
_cell.angle_alpha   90.00
_cell.angle_beta   90.00
_cell.angle_gamma   90.00
#
_symmetry.space_group_name_H-M   'P 1'
#
loop_
_entity.id
_entity.type
_entity.pdbx_description
1 polymer ?
#
loop_
_entity_poly.entity_id
_entity_poly.type
_entity_poly.pdbx_seq_one_letter_code
_entity_poly.pdbx_strand_id
1 'polypeptide(L)'
;MAHCRSPFDRFLAMLNVSFRPRSLLAATCLCTIPALSQSQSTTKLTAVERSIASAVDTHNAEALGLLERIVNINSGTLNFAGVRQVGDALRAPLESLGFTTRWVDGAAFHRAGHLVAEHPGPGPKILLIGHLDTVFEPSSPFQRFEKLNDSTARGPGIIDMKGGDVILLYALRALKDAGQLDRMNIVVVFDGDEEESGTPLVAARKALTDAAKGATAALGFEDGAADPRTAVISRRSAGSWDLKTTGFPAHSSQIFKPEVGSGAVYEAARILSEFYTKLSKEPYLTFNPGLVLGGSLVKSDTTGTEGSAAGKRNVVAEHVQVSGDIRTLSPEQQERAKKTMQEIVSHHLPKTSATITFDDGYPPMAPTEGNKRLLAMFDRASRDLGLGTVVAVDPSRAGAADVSFVAGIVPMIIDGIGLSGHDDHSEMETADLRTLPVQTKRAALVLYRLNQGARRSQP
;
A
#
# COMPACT_ATOMS: atom_id res chain seq x y z
N MET A 1 -21.59 23.19 42.04
CA MET A 1 -20.89 24.30 42.71
C MET A 1 -19.47 23.86 43.02
N ALA A 2 -18.52 24.72 42.79
CA ALA A 2 -17.07 24.63 42.94
C ALA A 2 -16.30 24.34 41.64
N HIS A 3 -15.89 25.45 40.98
CA HIS A 3 -14.91 25.55 39.92
C HIS A 3 -13.50 25.23 40.42
N CYS A 4 -12.77 24.37 39.71
CA CYS A 4 -11.33 24.25 39.89
C CYS A 4 -10.65 24.84 38.65
N ARG A 5 -9.96 25.98 38.82
CA ARG A 5 -9.16 26.68 37.81
C ARG A 5 -7.76 26.09 37.77
N SER A 6 -7.26 25.87 36.56
CA SER A 6 -5.90 25.48 36.22
C SER A 6 -4.89 26.62 36.45
N PRO A 7 -3.65 26.35 36.90
CA PRO A 7 -2.62 27.35 37.16
C PRO A 7 -1.64 27.44 35.98
N PHE A 8 -1.98 28.24 34.93
CA PHE A 8 -1.04 28.63 33.87
C PHE A 8 -1.33 30.09 33.43
N ASP A 9 -1.13 31.03 34.38
CA ASP A 9 -1.06 32.45 34.02
C ASP A 9 -0.17 33.16 35.09
N ARG A 10 1.12 33.27 34.80
CA ARG A 10 2.04 34.29 35.32
C ARG A 10 3.45 34.03 34.76
N PHE A 11 3.82 34.75 33.67
CA PHE A 11 5.18 35.25 33.45
C PHE A 11 5.17 36.15 32.20
N LEU A 12 4.74 37.37 32.38
CA LEU A 12 5.03 38.49 31.46
C LEU A 12 5.19 39.75 32.30
N ALA A 13 6.41 40.10 32.64
CA ALA A 13 6.77 41.48 32.96
C ALA A 13 8.30 41.65 32.97
N MET A 14 8.72 42.72 32.31
CA MET A 14 9.98 43.45 32.45
C MET A 14 11.21 42.95 31.68
N LEU A 15 11.45 43.65 30.56
CA LEU A 15 12.74 44.30 30.29
C LEU A 15 12.55 45.32 29.16
N ASN A 16 12.32 46.57 29.56
CA ASN A 16 12.48 47.79 28.75
C ASN A 16 13.96 48.07 28.60
N VAL A 17 14.52 47.96 27.39
CA VAL A 17 15.83 48.53 27.08
C VAL A 17 15.68 49.49 25.88
N SER A 18 15.83 50.76 26.19
CA SER A 18 15.82 51.87 25.28
C SER A 18 17.14 51.92 24.47
N PHE A 19 17.07 51.75 23.13
CA PHE A 19 18.19 52.01 22.25
C PHE A 19 17.91 53.22 21.38
N ARG A 20 18.80 54.24 21.49
CA ARG A 20 18.84 55.44 20.63
C ARG A 20 19.43 55.09 19.24
N PRO A 21 18.92 55.64 18.14
CA PRO A 21 19.47 55.38 16.82
C PRO A 21 20.73 56.22 16.56
N ARG A 22 21.81 55.54 16.19
CA ARG A 22 22.96 56.16 15.53
C ARG A 22 22.83 55.90 14.03
N SER A 23 22.72 56.97 13.27
CA SER A 23 22.70 57.02 11.81
C SER A 23 24.04 56.52 11.23
N LEU A 24 24.04 55.39 10.52
CA LEU A 24 25.11 55.01 9.60
C LEU A 24 24.53 55.02 8.18
N LEU A 25 25.05 55.92 7.35
CA LEU A 25 24.87 55.83 5.90
C LEU A 25 25.62 54.61 5.40
N ALA A 26 24.88 53.61 4.91
CA ALA A 26 25.45 52.51 4.14
C ALA A 26 25.03 52.68 2.67
N ALA A 27 26.02 52.84 1.82
CA ALA A 27 25.85 52.88 0.38
C ALA A 27 25.35 51.53 -0.13
N THR A 28 24.11 51.49 -0.63
CA THR A 28 23.51 50.31 -1.25
C THR A 28 24.03 50.13 -2.67
N CYS A 29 24.98 49.21 -2.84
CA CYS A 29 25.35 48.70 -4.15
C CYS A 29 24.23 47.74 -4.60
N LEU A 30 23.35 48.17 -5.50
CA LEU A 30 22.37 47.30 -6.16
C LEU A 30 23.10 46.36 -7.12
N CYS A 31 23.45 45.15 -6.67
CA CYS A 31 23.72 44.06 -7.57
C CYS A 31 22.38 43.49 -8.05
N THR A 32 21.95 43.88 -9.24
CA THR A 32 20.87 43.23 -9.95
C THR A 32 21.33 41.84 -10.37
N ILE A 33 20.98 40.81 -9.59
CA ILE A 33 21.07 39.41 -10.01
C ILE A 33 19.92 39.23 -11.00
N PRO A 34 20.19 38.91 -12.29
CA PRO A 34 19.09 38.49 -13.17
C PRO A 34 18.48 37.24 -12.61
N ALA A 35 17.23 37.31 -12.14
CA ALA A 35 16.42 36.15 -11.88
C ALA A 35 16.30 35.38 -13.20
N LEU A 36 17.10 34.33 -13.36
CA LEU A 36 16.85 33.30 -14.37
C LEU A 36 15.52 32.68 -14.04
N SER A 37 14.45 33.29 -14.57
CA SER A 37 13.15 32.65 -14.69
C SER A 37 13.39 31.43 -15.57
N GLN A 38 13.54 30.26 -14.95
CA GLN A 38 13.39 28.99 -15.63
C GLN A 38 11.94 28.94 -16.13
N SER A 39 11.74 29.45 -17.35
CA SER A 39 10.54 29.17 -18.13
C SER A 39 10.43 27.63 -18.20
N GLN A 40 9.59 27.04 -17.35
CA GLN A 40 9.18 25.65 -17.49
C GLN A 40 8.46 25.58 -18.85
N SER A 41 9.17 25.11 -19.85
CA SER A 41 8.62 24.81 -21.16
C SER A 41 7.48 23.77 -20.93
N THR A 42 6.25 24.24 -20.89
CA THR A 42 5.08 23.36 -21.01
C THR A 42 5.15 22.74 -22.39
N THR A 43 5.64 21.52 -22.46
CA THR A 43 5.64 20.75 -23.70
C THR A 43 4.17 20.50 -24.03
N LYS A 44 3.69 21.14 -25.11
CA LYS A 44 2.30 20.97 -25.54
C LYS A 44 2.08 19.51 -25.91
N LEU A 45 0.96 18.93 -25.48
CA LEU A 45 0.53 17.59 -25.88
C LEU A 45 0.62 17.44 -27.40
N THR A 46 1.09 16.32 -27.87
CA THR A 46 1.03 15.94 -29.29
C THR A 46 -0.41 15.77 -29.76
N ALA A 47 -0.65 15.70 -31.06
CA ALA A 47 -1.99 15.45 -31.59
C ALA A 47 -2.57 14.12 -31.07
N VAL A 48 -1.76 13.07 -30.98
CA VAL A 48 -2.16 11.76 -30.45
C VAL A 48 -2.49 11.86 -28.97
N GLU A 49 -1.69 12.52 -28.17
CA GLU A 49 -1.95 12.69 -26.73
C GLU A 49 -3.23 13.49 -26.47
N ARG A 50 -3.53 14.49 -27.28
CA ARG A 50 -4.82 15.20 -27.21
C ARG A 50 -5.99 14.30 -27.59
N SER A 51 -5.83 13.44 -28.60
CA SER A 51 -6.86 12.47 -28.97
C SER A 51 -7.14 11.49 -27.85
N ILE A 52 -6.09 10.97 -27.18
CA ILE A 52 -6.21 10.10 -26.01
C ILE A 52 -6.97 10.81 -24.90
N ALA A 53 -6.58 12.04 -24.54
CA ALA A 53 -7.25 12.80 -23.48
C ALA A 53 -8.71 13.09 -23.81
N SER A 54 -9.04 13.41 -25.06
CA SER A 54 -10.41 13.63 -25.52
C SER A 54 -11.25 12.36 -25.51
N ALA A 55 -10.67 11.21 -25.83
CA ALA A 55 -11.37 9.91 -25.75
C ALA A 55 -11.78 9.59 -24.31
N VAL A 56 -10.92 9.89 -23.31
CA VAL A 56 -11.27 9.74 -21.89
C VAL A 56 -12.49 10.59 -21.55
N ASP A 57 -12.52 11.86 -21.95
CA ASP A 57 -13.66 12.74 -21.68
C ASP A 57 -14.96 12.23 -22.35
N THR A 58 -14.86 11.71 -23.57
CA THR A 58 -16.01 11.13 -24.30
C THR A 58 -16.61 9.94 -23.56
N HIS A 59 -15.78 9.08 -22.96
CA HIS A 59 -16.24 7.86 -22.28
C HIS A 59 -16.48 8.02 -20.77
N ASN A 60 -16.32 9.22 -20.21
CA ASN A 60 -16.41 9.39 -18.75
C ASN A 60 -17.78 8.97 -18.16
N ALA A 61 -18.87 9.24 -18.87
CA ALA A 61 -20.22 8.84 -18.42
C ALA A 61 -20.38 7.31 -18.44
N GLU A 62 -19.82 6.63 -19.44
CA GLU A 62 -19.81 5.16 -19.54
C GLU A 62 -18.96 4.54 -18.42
N ALA A 63 -17.80 5.15 -18.10
CA ALA A 63 -16.93 4.75 -17.01
C ALA A 63 -17.64 4.84 -15.64
N LEU A 64 -18.34 5.95 -15.38
CA LEU A 64 -19.16 6.10 -14.17
C LEU A 64 -20.26 5.06 -14.07
N GLY A 65 -20.93 4.74 -15.18
CA GLY A 65 -21.96 3.70 -15.24
C GLY A 65 -21.41 2.30 -14.98
N LEU A 66 -20.17 2.01 -15.43
CA LEU A 66 -19.49 0.76 -15.08
C LEU A 66 -19.12 0.72 -13.60
N LEU A 67 -18.58 1.81 -13.07
CA LEU A 67 -18.24 1.92 -11.64
C LEU A 67 -19.48 1.65 -10.77
N GLU A 68 -20.58 2.32 -11.00
CA GLU A 68 -21.84 2.09 -10.28
C GLU A 68 -22.27 0.63 -10.37
N ARG A 69 -22.19 0.02 -11.55
CA ARG A 69 -22.57 -1.38 -11.75
C ARG A 69 -21.74 -2.33 -10.93
N ILE A 70 -20.39 -2.21 -10.96
CA ILE A 70 -19.52 -3.14 -10.26
C ILE A 70 -19.47 -2.89 -8.74
N VAL A 71 -19.66 -1.65 -8.28
CA VAL A 71 -19.82 -1.35 -6.85
C VAL A 71 -21.08 -1.99 -6.28
N ASN A 72 -22.15 -2.08 -7.05
CA ASN A 72 -23.40 -2.76 -6.66
C ASN A 72 -23.32 -4.30 -6.68
N ILE A 73 -22.20 -4.87 -7.11
CA ILE A 73 -21.91 -6.31 -6.96
C ILE A 73 -21.11 -6.48 -5.67
N ASN A 74 -21.69 -7.17 -4.67
CA ASN A 74 -20.92 -7.54 -3.49
C ASN A 74 -19.79 -8.50 -3.89
N SER A 75 -18.56 -8.12 -3.59
CA SER A 75 -17.36 -8.92 -3.86
C SER A 75 -16.43 -9.00 -2.63
N GLY A 76 -17.00 -9.13 -1.43
CA GLY A 76 -16.20 -9.51 -0.26
C GLY A 76 -15.34 -10.72 -0.60
N THR A 77 -14.09 -10.78 -0.12
CA THR A 77 -13.10 -11.80 -0.55
C THR A 77 -13.62 -13.23 -0.45
N LEU A 78 -14.44 -13.52 0.58
CA LEU A 78 -15.02 -14.85 0.78
C LEU A 78 -16.32 -15.07 -0.01
N ASN A 79 -16.87 -14.04 -0.64
CA ASN A 79 -17.98 -14.17 -1.59
C ASN A 79 -17.45 -14.51 -3.00
N PHE A 80 -16.98 -15.73 -3.20
CA PHE A 80 -16.37 -16.19 -4.46
C PHE A 80 -17.23 -15.93 -5.70
N ALA A 81 -18.55 -16.06 -5.55
CA ALA A 81 -19.47 -15.79 -6.65
C ALA A 81 -19.50 -14.32 -7.02
N GLY A 82 -19.46 -13.43 -6.04
CA GLY A 82 -19.42 -11.97 -6.27
C GLY A 82 -18.11 -11.52 -6.88
N VAL A 83 -16.97 -11.99 -6.36
CA VAL A 83 -15.65 -11.72 -6.96
C VAL A 83 -15.63 -12.15 -8.43
N ARG A 84 -16.16 -13.33 -8.72
CA ARG A 84 -16.29 -13.81 -10.11
C ARG A 84 -17.19 -12.93 -10.96
N GLN A 85 -18.30 -12.43 -10.43
CA GLN A 85 -19.22 -11.54 -11.15
C GLN A 85 -18.58 -10.19 -11.49
N VAL A 86 -17.76 -9.62 -10.60
CA VAL A 86 -16.97 -8.39 -10.91
C VAL A 86 -15.97 -8.71 -12.03
N GLY A 87 -15.24 -9.83 -11.94
CA GLY A 87 -14.34 -10.26 -13.01
C GLY A 87 -15.04 -10.44 -14.35
N ASP A 88 -16.22 -11.05 -14.39
CA ASP A 88 -17.00 -11.22 -15.62
C ASP A 88 -17.52 -9.88 -16.16
N ALA A 89 -17.84 -8.90 -15.30
CA ALA A 89 -18.24 -7.54 -15.71
C ALA A 89 -17.07 -6.76 -16.37
N LEU A 90 -15.81 -7.03 -15.99
CA LEU A 90 -14.60 -6.44 -16.59
C LEU A 90 -14.11 -7.21 -17.82
N ARG A 91 -14.39 -8.51 -17.89
CA ARG A 91 -13.95 -9.38 -18.98
C ARG A 91 -14.47 -8.94 -20.35
N ALA A 92 -15.79 -8.79 -20.48
CA ALA A 92 -16.40 -8.47 -21.78
C ALA A 92 -15.88 -7.14 -22.37
N PRO A 93 -15.74 -6.04 -21.59
CA PRO A 93 -15.07 -4.84 -22.09
C PRO A 93 -13.63 -5.08 -22.54
N LEU A 94 -12.81 -5.85 -21.80
CA LEU A 94 -11.42 -6.16 -22.20
C LEU A 94 -11.38 -6.95 -23.51
N GLU A 95 -12.25 -7.96 -23.66
CA GLU A 95 -12.34 -8.74 -24.92
C GLU A 95 -12.75 -7.85 -26.10
N SER A 96 -13.63 -6.88 -25.89
CA SER A 96 -14.01 -5.89 -26.92
C SER A 96 -12.84 -5.00 -27.36
N LEU A 97 -11.84 -4.80 -26.52
CA LEU A 97 -10.60 -4.09 -26.83
C LEU A 97 -9.56 -4.96 -27.53
N GLY A 98 -9.80 -6.26 -27.65
CA GLY A 98 -8.91 -7.20 -28.32
C GLY A 98 -8.02 -8.01 -27.38
N PHE A 99 -8.30 -7.99 -26.08
CA PHE A 99 -7.61 -8.85 -25.12
C PHE A 99 -8.12 -10.30 -25.19
N THR A 100 -7.21 -11.24 -25.02
CA THR A 100 -7.54 -12.64 -24.70
C THR A 100 -7.59 -12.78 -23.20
N THR A 101 -8.72 -13.24 -22.66
CA THR A 101 -8.93 -13.35 -21.21
C THR A 101 -8.94 -14.80 -20.76
N ARG A 102 -8.49 -15.05 -19.53
CA ARG A 102 -8.62 -16.34 -18.85
C ARG A 102 -8.89 -16.12 -17.37
N TRP A 103 -9.65 -17.01 -16.79
CA TRP A 103 -9.81 -17.10 -15.34
C TRP A 103 -8.81 -18.10 -14.76
N VAL A 104 -8.07 -17.69 -13.74
CA VAL A 104 -7.23 -18.56 -12.94
C VAL A 104 -8.05 -19.04 -11.76
N ASP A 105 -8.31 -20.36 -11.71
CA ASP A 105 -9.12 -20.95 -10.63
C ASP A 105 -8.42 -20.86 -9.29
N GLY A 106 -9.14 -20.45 -8.25
CA GLY A 106 -8.62 -20.20 -6.92
C GLY A 106 -8.67 -21.41 -5.96
N ALA A 107 -9.13 -22.57 -6.40
CA ALA A 107 -9.28 -23.76 -5.53
C ALA A 107 -7.97 -24.16 -4.84
N ALA A 108 -6.82 -24.00 -5.53
CA ALA A 108 -5.50 -24.34 -4.99
C ALA A 108 -5.03 -23.44 -3.83
N PHE A 109 -5.67 -22.29 -3.64
CA PHE A 109 -5.37 -21.34 -2.57
C PHE A 109 -6.64 -20.88 -1.82
N HIS A 110 -7.76 -21.63 -1.99
CA HIS A 110 -9.01 -21.45 -1.27
C HIS A 110 -9.66 -20.05 -1.44
N ARG A 111 -9.65 -19.52 -2.67
CA ARG A 111 -10.27 -18.24 -3.05
C ARG A 111 -11.02 -18.38 -4.38
N ALA A 112 -11.67 -17.29 -4.79
CA ALA A 112 -12.40 -17.26 -6.07
C ALA A 112 -11.49 -17.47 -7.28
N GLY A 113 -10.29 -16.90 -7.24
CA GLY A 113 -9.34 -16.88 -8.36
C GLY A 113 -9.20 -15.51 -8.99
N HIS A 114 -8.52 -15.40 -10.12
CA HIS A 114 -8.07 -14.18 -10.74
C HIS A 114 -8.50 -14.05 -12.20
N LEU A 115 -8.71 -12.83 -12.68
CA LEU A 115 -8.88 -12.55 -14.11
C LEU A 115 -7.55 -12.08 -14.69
N VAL A 116 -7.04 -12.79 -15.68
CA VAL A 116 -5.85 -12.41 -16.46
C VAL A 116 -6.28 -12.09 -17.89
N ALA A 117 -5.83 -10.94 -18.41
CA ALA A 117 -6.08 -10.52 -19.77
C ALA A 117 -4.78 -10.13 -20.48
N GLU A 118 -4.58 -10.60 -21.71
CA GLU A 118 -3.35 -10.41 -22.47
C GLU A 118 -3.65 -9.80 -23.84
N HIS A 119 -2.91 -8.75 -24.17
CA HIS A 119 -2.92 -8.10 -25.47
C HIS A 119 -1.49 -8.07 -26.01
N PRO A 120 -1.07 -9.07 -26.81
CA PRO A 120 0.27 -9.13 -27.36
C PRO A 120 0.48 -8.06 -28.43
N GLY A 121 1.65 -7.43 -28.43
CA GLY A 121 2.02 -6.43 -29.40
C GLY A 121 3.53 -6.23 -29.48
N PRO A 122 4.02 -5.41 -30.44
CA PRO A 122 5.47 -5.23 -30.68
C PRO A 122 6.15 -4.30 -29.64
N GLY A 123 5.40 -3.70 -28.72
CA GLY A 123 5.93 -2.81 -27.70
C GLY A 123 6.56 -3.55 -26.51
N PRO A 124 7.14 -2.81 -25.55
CA PRO A 124 7.58 -3.38 -24.29
C PRO A 124 6.39 -3.96 -23.53
N LYS A 125 6.63 -5.06 -22.83
CA LYS A 125 5.60 -5.64 -21.97
C LYS A 125 5.35 -4.74 -20.77
N ILE A 126 4.10 -4.36 -20.56
CA ILE A 126 3.63 -3.55 -19.43
C ILE A 126 2.59 -4.36 -18.66
N LEU A 127 2.75 -4.46 -17.35
CA LEU A 127 1.81 -5.11 -16.44
C LEU A 127 0.91 -4.07 -15.79
N LEU A 128 -0.40 -4.32 -15.80
CA LEU A 128 -1.41 -3.52 -15.11
C LEU A 128 -2.03 -4.40 -14.02
N ILE A 129 -2.17 -3.87 -12.83
CA ILE A 129 -2.56 -4.62 -11.64
C ILE A 129 -3.76 -3.95 -10.98
N GLY A 130 -4.79 -4.74 -10.70
CA GLY A 130 -5.95 -4.38 -9.90
C GLY A 130 -6.46 -5.58 -9.11
N HIS A 131 -7.50 -5.41 -8.30
CA HIS A 131 -8.16 -6.50 -7.62
C HIS A 131 -9.69 -6.39 -7.66
N LEU A 132 -10.35 -7.53 -7.54
CA LEU A 132 -11.80 -7.70 -7.73
C LEU A 132 -12.56 -7.74 -6.41
N ASP A 133 -11.88 -8.13 -5.34
CA ASP A 133 -12.46 -8.31 -4.03
C ASP A 133 -12.51 -7.00 -3.23
N THR A 134 -13.14 -7.04 -2.08
CA THR A 134 -13.25 -5.94 -1.12
C THR A 134 -13.36 -6.52 0.29
N VAL A 135 -13.09 -5.71 1.31
CA VAL A 135 -13.30 -6.09 2.72
C VAL A 135 -14.78 -6.27 3.11
N PHE A 136 -15.73 -5.91 2.22
CA PHE A 136 -17.16 -5.88 2.57
C PHE A 136 -17.85 -7.18 2.20
N GLU A 137 -17.93 -8.11 3.16
CA GLU A 137 -18.64 -9.38 3.00
C GLU A 137 -20.17 -9.19 2.87
N PRO A 138 -20.93 -10.21 2.39
CA PRO A 138 -22.40 -10.11 2.25
C PRO A 138 -23.15 -9.75 3.53
N SER A 139 -22.56 -9.98 4.70
CA SER A 139 -23.12 -9.60 6.00
C SER A 139 -22.97 -8.12 6.34
N SER A 140 -22.11 -7.38 5.64
CA SER A 140 -21.98 -5.93 5.84
C SER A 140 -23.26 -5.20 5.46
N PRO A 141 -23.70 -4.19 6.21
CA PRO A 141 -24.82 -3.32 5.81
C PRO A 141 -24.46 -2.40 4.64
N PHE A 142 -23.20 -2.22 4.33
CA PHE A 142 -22.68 -1.35 3.28
C PHE A 142 -22.59 -2.11 1.95
N GLN A 143 -23.63 -2.01 1.11
CA GLN A 143 -23.79 -2.88 -0.07
C GLN A 143 -24.06 -2.15 -1.38
N ARG A 144 -24.24 -0.83 -1.38
CA ARG A 144 -24.75 -0.11 -2.52
C ARG A 144 -23.94 1.12 -2.87
N PHE A 145 -23.82 1.37 -4.18
CA PHE A 145 -23.42 2.67 -4.68
C PHE A 145 -24.49 3.73 -4.33
N GLU A 146 -24.04 4.83 -3.78
CA GLU A 146 -24.90 5.98 -3.46
C GLU A 146 -24.23 7.27 -3.94
N LYS A 147 -24.86 7.96 -4.87
CA LYS A 147 -24.42 9.28 -5.32
C LYS A 147 -24.82 10.32 -4.27
N LEU A 148 -23.86 10.90 -3.57
CA LEU A 148 -24.11 11.90 -2.53
C LEU A 148 -24.33 13.29 -3.15
N ASN A 149 -23.60 13.61 -4.22
CA ASN A 149 -23.75 14.83 -5.02
C ASN A 149 -23.09 14.64 -6.39
N ASP A 150 -22.93 15.71 -7.18
CA ASP A 150 -22.37 15.61 -8.54
C ASP A 150 -20.89 15.20 -8.59
N SER A 151 -20.15 15.35 -7.51
CA SER A 151 -18.72 15.04 -7.44
C SER A 151 -18.36 13.93 -6.47
N THR A 152 -19.30 13.45 -5.66
CA THR A 152 -19.02 12.49 -4.60
C THR A 152 -20.02 11.35 -4.61
N ALA A 153 -19.52 10.14 -4.53
CA ALA A 153 -20.31 8.94 -4.30
C ALA A 153 -19.69 8.10 -3.18
N ARG A 154 -20.46 7.21 -2.58
CA ARG A 154 -19.96 6.20 -1.64
C ARG A 154 -20.42 4.81 -2.08
N GLY A 155 -19.69 3.80 -1.66
CA GLY A 155 -20.04 2.41 -1.96
C GLY A 155 -18.89 1.45 -1.67
N PRO A 156 -19.19 0.17 -1.44
CA PRO A 156 -18.18 -0.83 -1.05
C PRO A 156 -17.14 -1.06 -2.14
N GLY A 157 -15.86 -0.80 -1.80
CA GLY A 157 -14.75 -0.91 -2.75
C GLY A 157 -14.76 0.15 -3.84
N ILE A 158 -15.43 1.29 -3.63
CA ILE A 158 -15.53 2.32 -4.68
C ILE A 158 -14.16 2.93 -4.99
N ILE A 159 -13.29 3.08 -4.00
CA ILE A 159 -11.90 3.50 -4.20
C ILE A 159 -10.93 2.33 -4.07
N ASP A 160 -11.25 1.33 -3.27
CA ASP A 160 -10.42 0.17 -2.98
C ASP A 160 -11.07 -1.14 -3.50
N MET A 161 -10.76 -1.59 -4.78
CA MET A 161 -10.17 -0.67 -5.76
C MET A 161 -10.97 -0.67 -7.09
N LYS A 162 -12.30 -0.88 -7.03
CA LYS A 162 -13.16 -0.93 -8.24
C LYS A 162 -13.05 0.32 -9.12
N GLY A 163 -12.84 1.50 -8.49
CA GLY A 163 -12.56 2.74 -9.22
C GLY A 163 -11.25 2.68 -9.99
N GLY A 164 -10.22 2.05 -9.43
CA GLY A 164 -8.96 1.78 -10.08
C GLY A 164 -9.09 0.84 -11.28
N ASP A 165 -9.88 -0.22 -11.15
CA ASP A 165 -10.18 -1.15 -12.24
C ASP A 165 -10.86 -0.46 -13.41
N VAL A 166 -11.79 0.46 -13.13
CA VAL A 166 -12.45 1.27 -14.16
C VAL A 166 -11.46 2.23 -14.82
N ILE A 167 -10.59 2.89 -14.06
CA ILE A 167 -9.54 3.77 -14.59
C ILE A 167 -8.62 3.00 -15.53
N LEU A 168 -8.16 1.82 -15.12
CA LEU A 168 -7.34 0.92 -15.93
C LEU A 168 -8.03 0.60 -17.27
N LEU A 169 -9.27 0.13 -17.22
CA LEU A 169 -10.03 -0.26 -18.40
C LEU A 169 -10.24 0.91 -19.37
N TYR A 170 -10.63 2.08 -18.85
CA TYR A 170 -10.90 3.24 -19.72
C TYR A 170 -9.64 3.95 -20.19
N ALA A 171 -8.50 3.76 -19.54
CA ALA A 171 -7.20 4.15 -20.09
C ALA A 171 -6.86 3.30 -21.32
N LEU A 172 -7.11 1.99 -21.28
CA LEU A 172 -6.96 1.10 -22.45
C LEU A 172 -7.95 1.43 -23.56
N ARG A 173 -9.20 1.75 -23.23
CA ARG A 173 -10.21 2.18 -24.18
C ARG A 173 -9.79 3.44 -24.92
N ALA A 174 -9.30 4.44 -24.21
CA ALA A 174 -8.83 5.70 -24.84
C ALA A 174 -7.62 5.47 -25.76
N LEU A 175 -6.73 4.54 -25.42
CA LEU A 175 -5.63 4.13 -26.27
C LEU A 175 -6.11 3.40 -27.55
N LYS A 176 -7.16 2.58 -27.44
CA LYS A 176 -7.78 1.91 -28.61
C LYS A 176 -8.38 2.91 -29.56
N ASP A 177 -9.18 3.85 -29.04
CA ASP A 177 -9.85 4.88 -29.84
C ASP A 177 -8.86 5.82 -30.55
N ALA A 178 -7.70 6.07 -29.90
CA ALA A 178 -6.59 6.80 -30.50
C ALA A 178 -5.73 5.95 -31.47
N GLY A 179 -6.07 4.69 -31.72
CA GLY A 179 -5.35 3.78 -32.60
C GLY A 179 -3.95 3.39 -32.11
N GLN A 180 -3.72 3.41 -30.79
CA GLN A 180 -2.41 3.14 -30.21
C GLN A 180 -2.31 1.77 -29.55
N LEU A 181 -3.42 1.19 -29.07
CA LEU A 181 -3.44 -0.04 -28.29
C LEU A 181 -2.87 -1.24 -29.06
N ASP A 182 -3.18 -1.39 -30.36
CA ASP A 182 -2.74 -2.51 -31.20
C ASP A 182 -1.20 -2.62 -31.34
N ARG A 183 -0.47 -1.58 -30.90
CA ARG A 183 0.99 -1.54 -30.91
C ARG A 183 1.62 -1.78 -29.54
N MET A 184 0.80 -2.08 -28.53
CA MET A 184 1.23 -2.24 -27.14
C MET A 184 1.19 -3.71 -26.75
N ASN A 185 2.09 -4.10 -25.87
CA ASN A 185 2.12 -5.42 -25.24
C ASN A 185 1.69 -5.24 -23.77
N ILE A 186 0.44 -5.53 -23.50
CA ILE A 186 -0.19 -5.29 -22.17
C ILE A 186 -0.64 -6.61 -21.58
N VAL A 187 -0.34 -6.81 -20.31
CA VAL A 187 -0.94 -7.85 -19.48
C VAL A 187 -1.65 -7.18 -18.32
N VAL A 188 -2.89 -7.56 -18.09
CA VAL A 188 -3.71 -7.13 -16.95
C VAL A 188 -3.89 -8.32 -16.04
N VAL A 189 -3.70 -8.12 -14.74
CA VAL A 189 -4.07 -9.07 -13.70
C VAL A 189 -5.00 -8.35 -12.72
N PHE A 190 -6.19 -8.91 -12.55
CA PHE A 190 -7.09 -8.55 -11.47
C PHE A 190 -7.11 -9.71 -10.48
N ASP A 191 -6.46 -9.53 -9.34
CA ASP A 191 -6.46 -10.52 -8.28
C ASP A 191 -7.83 -10.54 -7.58
N GLY A 192 -8.25 -11.67 -7.08
CA GLY A 192 -9.57 -11.83 -6.43
C GLY A 192 -9.44 -12.18 -4.96
N ASP A 193 -8.31 -11.83 -4.34
CA ASP A 193 -8.00 -12.12 -2.96
C ASP A 193 -6.91 -11.18 -2.40
N GLU A 194 -6.91 -9.91 -2.81
CA GLU A 194 -5.97 -8.93 -2.28
C GLU A 194 -6.23 -8.69 -0.80
N GLU A 195 -7.47 -8.45 -0.44
CA GLU A 195 -7.92 -8.05 0.89
C GLU A 195 -7.79 -9.16 1.95
N GLU A 196 -7.94 -10.39 1.53
CA GLU A 196 -7.70 -11.56 2.35
C GLU A 196 -7.05 -12.68 1.52
N SER A 197 -5.72 -12.66 1.47
CA SER A 197 -4.95 -13.54 0.61
C SER A 197 -5.21 -15.03 0.84
N GLY A 198 -5.29 -15.78 -0.26
CA GLY A 198 -5.42 -17.23 -0.22
C GLY A 198 -4.16 -17.95 0.29
N THR A 199 -4.34 -19.17 0.75
CA THR A 199 -3.26 -19.99 1.32
C THR A 199 -3.09 -21.27 0.52
N PRO A 200 -1.86 -21.63 0.10
CA PRO A 200 -0.59 -20.91 0.36
C PRO A 200 -0.42 -19.65 -0.50
N LEU A 201 0.11 -18.57 0.08
CA LEU A 201 0.27 -17.26 -0.56
C LEU A 201 1.05 -17.33 -1.89
N VAL A 202 2.07 -18.18 -1.98
CA VAL A 202 2.85 -18.37 -3.22
C VAL A 202 1.99 -18.91 -4.37
N ALA A 203 0.96 -19.68 -4.09
CA ALA A 203 0.02 -20.16 -5.10
C ALA A 203 -0.98 -19.05 -5.49
N ALA A 204 -1.45 -18.29 -4.51
CA ALA A 204 -2.34 -17.16 -4.71
C ALA A 204 -1.71 -16.08 -5.61
N ARG A 205 -0.46 -15.73 -5.40
CA ARG A 205 0.25 -14.69 -6.18
C ARG A 205 1.00 -15.21 -7.41
N LYS A 206 0.83 -16.51 -7.74
CA LYS A 206 1.54 -17.11 -8.90
C LYS A 206 1.14 -16.48 -10.23
N ALA A 207 -0.13 -16.21 -10.45
CA ALA A 207 -0.62 -15.61 -11.70
C ALA A 207 0.01 -14.24 -11.92
N LEU A 208 0.05 -13.41 -10.88
CA LEU A 208 0.64 -12.08 -10.89
C LEU A 208 2.16 -12.12 -11.12
N THR A 209 2.88 -12.96 -10.38
CA THR A 209 4.34 -13.08 -10.52
C THR A 209 4.77 -13.68 -11.86
N ASP A 210 3.98 -14.60 -12.44
CA ASP A 210 4.20 -15.10 -13.80
C ASP A 210 3.93 -14.02 -14.85
N ALA A 211 2.88 -13.23 -14.68
CA ALA A 211 2.58 -12.10 -15.57
C ALA A 211 3.68 -11.02 -15.55
N ALA A 212 4.34 -10.83 -14.41
CA ALA A 212 5.41 -9.86 -14.23
C ALA A 212 6.70 -10.21 -15.01
N LYS A 213 6.92 -11.49 -15.34
CA LYS A 213 8.15 -11.93 -16.04
C LYS A 213 8.29 -11.24 -17.39
N GLY A 214 9.42 -10.55 -17.56
CA GLY A 214 9.74 -9.79 -18.76
C GLY A 214 8.99 -8.45 -18.91
N ALA A 215 8.19 -8.04 -17.92
CA ALA A 215 7.58 -6.71 -17.91
C ALA A 215 8.65 -5.64 -17.64
N THR A 216 8.58 -4.54 -18.38
CA THR A 216 9.49 -3.38 -18.23
C THR A 216 8.94 -2.35 -17.25
N ALA A 217 7.63 -2.32 -17.05
CA ALA A 217 6.94 -1.48 -16.08
C ALA A 217 5.69 -2.19 -15.55
N ALA A 218 5.32 -1.88 -14.31
CA ALA A 218 4.05 -2.27 -13.71
C ALA A 218 3.34 -1.02 -13.15
N LEU A 219 2.03 -0.95 -13.38
CA LEU A 219 1.16 0.09 -12.86
C LEU A 219 0.07 -0.57 -12.01
N GLY A 220 0.02 -0.27 -10.72
CA GLY A 220 -1.05 -0.65 -9.81
C GLY A 220 -2.06 0.48 -9.70
N PHE A 221 -3.32 0.10 -9.65
CA PHE A 221 -4.43 1.06 -9.66
C PHE A 221 -5.14 1.12 -8.31
N GLU A 222 -4.39 0.84 -7.22
CA GLU A 222 -4.85 1.07 -5.86
C GLU A 222 -5.34 2.51 -5.63
N ASP A 223 -6.06 2.73 -4.55
CA ASP A 223 -6.57 4.04 -4.17
C ASP A 223 -5.49 5.13 -4.16
N GLY A 224 -5.87 6.34 -4.48
CA GLY A 224 -4.94 7.46 -4.66
C GLY A 224 -4.45 8.11 -3.34
N ALA A 225 -4.35 7.38 -2.23
CA ALA A 225 -3.93 7.91 -0.93
C ALA A 225 -4.63 9.23 -0.52
N ALA A 226 -5.92 9.35 -0.85
CA ALA A 226 -6.80 10.50 -0.61
C ALA A 226 -6.38 11.81 -1.32
N ASP A 227 -5.28 11.83 -2.07
CA ASP A 227 -4.80 13.01 -2.79
C ASP A 227 -4.34 12.68 -4.21
N PRO A 228 -5.09 13.07 -5.26
CA PRO A 228 -4.73 12.79 -6.65
C PRO A 228 -3.45 13.47 -7.12
N ARG A 229 -2.78 14.26 -6.26
CA ARG A 229 -1.47 14.87 -6.52
C ARG A 229 -0.32 14.00 -6.01
N THR A 230 -0.60 12.78 -5.59
CA THR A 230 0.39 11.81 -5.12
C THR A 230 0.30 10.51 -5.89
N ALA A 231 1.38 9.72 -5.84
CA ALA A 231 1.41 8.34 -6.33
C ALA A 231 2.40 7.52 -5.47
N VAL A 232 2.20 6.22 -5.41
CA VAL A 232 2.99 5.32 -4.57
C VAL A 232 4.14 4.75 -5.38
N ILE A 233 5.37 4.87 -4.88
CA ILE A 233 6.59 4.29 -5.47
C ILE A 233 7.32 3.35 -4.50
N SER A 234 6.73 3.15 -3.34
CA SER A 234 7.22 2.25 -2.29
C SER A 234 6.08 1.83 -1.39
N ARG A 235 6.10 0.59 -0.92
CA ARG A 235 5.15 0.05 0.03
C ARG A 235 5.88 -0.70 1.13
N ARG A 236 5.44 -0.55 2.38
CA ARG A 236 6.00 -1.34 3.47
C ARG A 236 5.42 -2.75 3.43
N SER A 237 6.24 -3.73 3.84
CA SER A 237 5.79 -5.11 4.02
C SER A 237 4.62 -5.21 5.02
N ALA A 238 3.91 -6.32 4.98
CA ALA A 238 2.98 -6.72 6.02
C ALA A 238 3.28 -8.17 6.40
N GLY A 239 4.09 -8.33 7.43
CA GLY A 239 4.45 -9.63 8.00
C GLY A 239 4.13 -9.72 9.49
N SER A 240 4.27 -10.91 10.06
CA SER A 240 4.07 -11.16 11.48
C SER A 240 5.24 -11.89 12.12
N TRP A 241 5.28 -11.88 13.44
CA TRP A 241 6.25 -12.61 14.25
C TRP A 241 5.63 -13.13 15.53
N ASP A 242 6.07 -14.33 15.94
CA ASP A 242 5.67 -14.96 17.18
C ASP A 242 6.90 -15.28 18.03
N LEU A 243 6.92 -14.77 19.26
CA LEU A 243 7.92 -15.03 20.28
C LEU A 243 7.32 -15.94 21.35
N LYS A 244 8.00 -17.03 21.66
CA LYS A 244 7.67 -17.91 22.80
C LYS A 244 8.84 -17.95 23.74
N THR A 245 8.61 -17.72 25.03
CA THR A 245 9.63 -17.91 26.08
C THR A 245 9.17 -18.92 27.09
N THR A 246 10.13 -19.65 27.67
CA THR A 246 9.87 -20.60 28.76
C THR A 246 10.76 -20.34 29.95
N GLY A 247 10.31 -20.72 31.11
CA GLY A 247 11.05 -20.67 32.36
C GLY A 247 10.75 -21.89 33.24
N PHE A 248 11.50 -22.08 34.30
CA PHE A 248 11.31 -23.19 35.22
C PHE A 248 10.23 -22.86 36.24
N PRO A 249 9.13 -23.63 36.35
CA PRO A 249 8.07 -23.40 37.30
C PRO A 249 8.53 -23.73 38.74
N ALA A 250 8.35 -22.80 39.66
CA ALA A 250 8.68 -22.95 41.05
C ALA A 250 7.85 -22.02 41.95
N HIS A 251 7.90 -22.20 43.27
CA HIS A 251 7.35 -21.20 44.18
C HIS A 251 8.10 -19.87 44.02
N SER A 252 7.37 -18.75 44.03
CA SER A 252 7.94 -17.42 43.75
C SER A 252 9.09 -17.00 44.67
N SER A 253 9.16 -17.50 45.89
CA SER A 253 10.31 -17.27 46.78
C SER A 253 11.62 -17.91 46.34
N GLN A 254 11.58 -18.77 45.32
CA GLN A 254 12.74 -19.44 44.75
C GLN A 254 13.28 -18.77 43.48
N ILE A 255 12.55 -17.77 42.94
CA ILE A 255 12.96 -17.04 41.73
C ILE A 255 14.36 -16.42 41.96
N PHE A 256 15.14 -16.37 40.90
CA PHE A 256 16.57 -15.94 40.85
C PHE A 256 17.55 -16.86 41.50
N LYS A 257 17.17 -17.98 42.12
CA LYS A 257 18.10 -19.02 42.55
C LYS A 257 18.66 -19.75 41.34
N PRO A 258 19.89 -20.27 41.37
CA PRO A 258 20.53 -20.94 40.23
C PRO A 258 19.73 -22.12 39.65
N GLU A 259 18.91 -22.78 40.48
CA GLU A 259 18.11 -23.93 40.11
C GLU A 259 16.82 -23.53 39.36
N VAL A 260 16.29 -22.30 39.62
CA VAL A 260 15.01 -21.81 39.08
C VAL A 260 15.20 -20.75 37.99
N GLY A 261 16.19 -19.86 38.17
CA GLY A 261 16.45 -18.79 37.21
C GLY A 261 15.43 -17.66 37.22
N SER A 262 15.23 -17.03 36.06
CA SER A 262 14.51 -15.77 35.95
C SER A 262 13.02 -15.91 35.61
N GLY A 263 12.59 -17.06 35.08
CA GLY A 263 11.22 -17.28 34.63
C GLY A 263 10.90 -16.63 33.27
N ALA A 264 9.87 -17.12 32.61
CA ALA A 264 9.53 -16.77 31.24
C ALA A 264 9.19 -15.28 31.03
N VAL A 265 8.57 -14.64 32.03
CA VAL A 265 8.14 -13.22 31.91
C VAL A 265 9.36 -12.28 31.87
N TYR A 266 10.37 -12.49 32.70
CA TYR A 266 11.59 -11.67 32.64
C TYR A 266 12.38 -11.88 31.34
N GLU A 267 12.38 -13.11 30.80
CA GLU A 267 12.99 -13.38 29.50
C GLU A 267 12.28 -12.65 28.37
N ALA A 268 10.94 -12.70 28.29
CA ALA A 268 10.17 -11.96 27.31
C ALA A 268 10.38 -10.44 27.45
N ALA A 269 10.35 -9.92 28.67
CA ALA A 269 10.59 -8.50 28.93
C ALA A 269 11.96 -8.02 28.46
N ARG A 270 13.03 -8.82 28.71
CA ARG A 270 14.39 -8.54 28.20
C ARG A 270 14.39 -8.46 26.68
N ILE A 271 13.84 -9.49 26.01
CA ILE A 271 13.80 -9.57 24.56
C ILE A 271 13.08 -8.37 23.96
N LEU A 272 11.88 -8.08 24.42
CA LEU A 272 11.08 -6.93 23.93
C LEU A 272 11.78 -5.58 24.18
N SER A 273 12.41 -5.41 25.33
CA SER A 273 13.21 -4.23 25.64
C SER A 273 14.41 -4.06 24.71
N GLU A 274 15.09 -5.17 24.36
CA GLU A 274 16.20 -5.13 23.42
C GLU A 274 15.73 -4.88 21.99
N PHE A 275 14.60 -5.45 21.55
CA PHE A 275 13.98 -5.12 20.27
C PHE A 275 13.74 -3.60 20.18
N TYR A 276 13.08 -3.03 21.16
CA TYR A 276 12.85 -1.59 21.22
C TYR A 276 14.15 -0.79 21.16
N THR A 277 15.13 -1.14 21.98
CA THR A 277 16.39 -0.41 22.10
C THR A 277 17.20 -0.42 20.81
N LYS A 278 17.25 -1.58 20.12
CA LYS A 278 18.09 -1.77 18.94
C LYS A 278 17.43 -1.38 17.63
N LEU A 279 16.11 -1.50 17.51
CA LEU A 279 15.39 -1.40 16.23
C LEU A 279 14.43 -0.20 16.11
N SER A 280 13.92 0.35 17.22
CA SER A 280 12.84 1.35 17.18
C SER A 280 13.19 2.69 16.51
N LYS A 281 14.47 2.96 16.29
CA LYS A 281 14.97 4.20 15.67
C LYS A 281 15.25 4.05 14.17
N GLU A 282 15.09 2.84 13.62
CA GLU A 282 15.32 2.63 12.18
C GLU A 282 14.15 3.21 11.38
N PRO A 283 14.40 4.13 10.42
CA PRO A 283 13.35 4.74 9.63
C PRO A 283 12.51 3.71 8.88
N TYR A 284 11.19 3.88 8.89
CA TYR A 284 10.19 3.04 8.22
C TYR A 284 10.10 1.59 8.72
N LEU A 285 10.92 1.19 9.70
CA LEU A 285 10.76 -0.08 10.40
C LEU A 285 9.75 0.11 11.54
N THR A 286 8.72 -0.72 11.54
CA THR A 286 7.81 -0.86 12.69
C THR A 286 7.65 -2.32 13.05
N PHE A 287 7.55 -2.60 14.34
CA PHE A 287 7.25 -3.93 14.88
C PHE A 287 6.46 -3.74 16.17
N ASN A 288 5.28 -4.32 16.21
CA ASN A 288 4.34 -4.10 17.31
C ASN A 288 4.04 -5.43 18.00
N PRO A 289 4.28 -5.57 19.31
CA PRO A 289 3.75 -6.69 20.09
C PRO A 289 2.26 -6.46 20.33
N GLY A 290 1.40 -7.04 19.48
CA GLY A 290 -0.05 -6.82 19.51
C GLY A 290 -0.76 -7.61 20.62
N LEU A 291 -0.33 -8.86 20.87
CA LEU A 291 -0.88 -9.73 21.90
C LEU A 291 0.26 -10.27 22.78
N VAL A 292 0.10 -10.20 24.09
CA VAL A 292 1.03 -10.76 25.09
C VAL A 292 0.26 -11.60 26.08
N LEU A 293 0.58 -12.89 26.17
CA LEU A 293 -0.01 -13.84 27.10
C LEU A 293 1.10 -14.47 27.96
N GLY A 294 0.91 -14.52 29.29
CA GLY A 294 1.93 -15.10 30.18
C GLY A 294 1.36 -15.74 31.43
N GLY A 295 1.97 -16.83 31.88
CA GLY A 295 1.54 -17.54 33.09
C GLY A 295 2.10 -18.96 33.18
N SER A 296 1.47 -19.80 34.04
CA SER A 296 1.77 -21.23 34.12
C SER A 296 1.11 -22.03 32.98
N LEU A 297 0.09 -21.47 32.36
CA LEU A 297 -0.60 -22.03 31.19
C LEU A 297 -0.89 -20.88 30.22
N VAL A 298 -0.53 -21.07 28.95
CA VAL A 298 -0.84 -20.15 27.86
C VAL A 298 -1.44 -20.96 26.71
N LYS A 299 -2.53 -20.49 26.14
CA LYS A 299 -3.15 -21.00 24.93
C LYS A 299 -3.44 -19.82 24.00
N SER A 300 -3.07 -19.93 22.74
CA SER A 300 -3.45 -19.00 21.69
C SER A 300 -4.03 -19.76 20.52
N ASP A 301 -4.81 -19.07 19.70
CA ASP A 301 -5.22 -19.54 18.39
C ASP A 301 -4.02 -19.59 17.42
N THR A 302 -4.25 -20.11 16.23
CA THR A 302 -3.21 -20.24 15.19
C THR A 302 -2.87 -18.91 14.51
N THR A 303 -3.73 -17.93 14.62
CA THR A 303 -3.55 -16.60 14.03
C THR A 303 -2.81 -15.62 14.96
N GLY A 304 -2.68 -15.97 16.24
CA GLY A 304 -2.05 -15.08 17.25
C GLY A 304 -2.91 -13.86 17.60
N THR A 305 -4.22 -13.90 17.33
CA THR A 305 -5.15 -12.79 17.58
C THR A 305 -5.96 -12.96 18.87
N GLU A 306 -6.18 -14.21 19.30
CA GLU A 306 -6.92 -14.54 20.51
C GLU A 306 -6.16 -15.54 21.38
N GLY A 307 -6.42 -15.50 22.68
CA GLY A 307 -5.85 -16.48 23.59
C GLY A 307 -6.24 -16.30 25.05
N SER A 308 -5.76 -17.22 25.87
CA SER A 308 -5.98 -17.21 27.32
C SER A 308 -4.71 -17.57 28.08
N ALA A 309 -4.56 -17.02 29.27
CA ALA A 309 -3.46 -17.33 30.18
C ALA A 309 -3.99 -17.55 31.60
N ALA A 310 -3.36 -18.48 32.34
CA ALA A 310 -3.66 -18.73 33.74
C ALA A 310 -2.38 -18.92 34.55
N GLY A 311 -2.41 -18.50 35.80
CA GLY A 311 -1.26 -18.61 36.71
C GLY A 311 -1.65 -18.22 38.15
N LYS A 312 -0.71 -18.48 39.07
CA LYS A 312 -0.85 -18.09 40.47
C LYS A 312 0.23 -17.07 40.84
N ARG A 313 -0.10 -16.07 41.69
CA ARG A 313 0.84 -14.99 42.07
C ARG A 313 2.12 -15.48 42.74
N ASN A 314 2.06 -16.64 43.40
CA ASN A 314 3.19 -17.25 44.09
C ASN A 314 3.85 -18.38 43.31
N VAL A 315 3.67 -18.43 41.98
CA VAL A 315 4.33 -19.38 41.08
C VAL A 315 5.07 -18.61 39.99
N VAL A 316 6.32 -19.00 39.72
CA VAL A 316 7.10 -18.47 38.59
C VAL A 316 6.43 -18.85 37.28
N ALA A 317 6.17 -17.87 36.42
CA ALA A 317 5.53 -18.13 35.12
C ALA A 317 6.42 -18.99 34.23
N GLU A 318 5.82 -20.06 33.70
CA GLU A 318 6.51 -21.04 32.86
C GLU A 318 6.52 -20.63 31.38
N HIS A 319 5.49 -19.92 30.92
CA HIS A 319 5.31 -19.61 29.52
C HIS A 319 4.95 -18.14 29.30
N VAL A 320 5.52 -17.54 28.24
CA VAL A 320 4.98 -16.32 27.61
C VAL A 320 4.94 -16.53 26.11
N GLN A 321 3.87 -16.07 25.50
CA GLN A 321 3.73 -15.92 24.06
C GLN A 321 3.44 -14.47 23.71
N VAL A 322 4.13 -13.96 22.70
CA VAL A 322 3.91 -12.63 22.13
C VAL A 322 3.72 -12.78 20.63
N SER A 323 2.62 -12.27 20.10
CA SER A 323 2.34 -12.20 18.67
C SER A 323 2.34 -10.73 18.23
N GLY A 324 2.93 -10.44 17.07
CA GLY A 324 3.05 -9.07 16.60
C GLY A 324 3.19 -8.95 15.09
N ASP A 325 3.04 -7.72 14.57
CA ASP A 325 3.33 -7.41 13.19
C ASP A 325 4.74 -6.82 13.00
N ILE A 326 5.25 -6.90 11.76
CA ILE A 326 6.49 -6.25 11.35
C ILE A 326 6.32 -5.66 9.95
N ARG A 327 6.72 -4.39 9.80
CA ARG A 327 6.67 -3.68 8.53
C ARG A 327 8.01 -3.07 8.21
N THR A 328 8.51 -3.36 7.01
CA THR A 328 9.81 -2.93 6.49
C THR A 328 9.66 -2.28 5.13
N LEU A 329 10.64 -1.47 4.71
CA LEU A 329 10.59 -0.75 3.44
C LEU A 329 11.40 -1.45 2.33
N SER A 330 12.31 -2.35 2.67
CA SER A 330 13.08 -3.09 1.68
C SER A 330 13.39 -4.52 2.17
N PRO A 331 13.68 -5.45 1.24
CA PRO A 331 14.10 -6.81 1.60
C PRO A 331 15.33 -6.82 2.50
N GLU A 332 16.32 -5.94 2.26
CA GLU A 332 17.53 -5.86 3.06
C GLU A 332 17.24 -5.38 4.50
N GLN A 333 16.27 -4.45 4.65
CA GLN A 333 15.83 -4.02 5.98
C GLN A 333 15.12 -5.15 6.71
N GLN A 334 14.27 -5.90 6.01
CA GLN A 334 13.55 -7.04 6.56
C GLN A 334 14.52 -8.11 7.09
N GLU A 335 15.49 -8.50 6.28
CA GLU A 335 16.50 -9.49 6.67
C GLU A 335 17.37 -9.03 7.86
N ARG A 336 17.79 -7.76 7.86
CA ARG A 336 18.56 -7.21 9.00
C ARG A 336 17.73 -7.17 10.27
N ALA A 337 16.46 -6.75 10.20
CA ALA A 337 15.58 -6.70 11.36
C ALA A 337 15.34 -8.10 11.94
N LYS A 338 14.98 -9.08 11.10
CA LYS A 338 14.80 -10.48 11.52
C LYS A 338 16.07 -11.05 12.14
N LYS A 339 17.22 -10.87 11.50
CA LYS A 339 18.51 -11.33 12.03
C LYS A 339 18.80 -10.73 13.40
N THR A 340 18.59 -9.43 13.57
CA THR A 340 18.78 -8.76 14.86
C THR A 340 17.83 -9.31 15.93
N MET A 341 16.56 -9.55 15.60
CA MET A 341 15.59 -10.15 16.51
C MET A 341 16.00 -11.59 16.89
N GLN A 342 16.44 -12.40 15.92
CA GLN A 342 16.95 -13.76 16.17
C GLN A 342 18.18 -13.77 17.05
N GLU A 343 19.14 -12.86 16.82
CA GLU A 343 20.34 -12.71 17.65
C GLU A 343 19.97 -12.36 19.09
N ILE A 344 19.02 -11.44 19.33
CA ILE A 344 18.54 -11.10 20.66
C ILE A 344 17.90 -12.32 21.35
N VAL A 345 17.07 -13.06 20.62
CA VAL A 345 16.38 -14.24 21.12
C VAL A 345 17.33 -15.40 21.43
N SER A 346 18.47 -15.49 20.75
CA SER A 346 19.46 -16.57 20.98
C SER A 346 20.21 -16.47 22.32
N HIS A 347 20.15 -15.31 22.99
CA HIS A 347 20.71 -15.11 24.32
C HIS A 347 19.63 -15.28 25.36
N HIS A 348 19.92 -15.96 26.45
CA HIS A 348 18.92 -16.28 27.46
C HIS A 348 19.34 -15.88 28.86
N LEU A 349 18.34 -15.49 29.67
CA LEU A 349 18.52 -15.42 31.11
C LEU A 349 18.67 -16.81 31.72
N PRO A 350 19.20 -16.93 32.95
CA PRO A 350 19.40 -18.24 33.59
C PRO A 350 18.08 -19.07 33.63
N LYS A 351 18.20 -20.34 33.18
CA LYS A 351 17.08 -21.32 33.18
C LYS A 351 15.88 -20.89 32.39
N THR A 352 16.05 -20.09 31.34
CA THR A 352 15.02 -19.75 30.39
C THR A 352 15.37 -20.22 28.99
N SER A 353 14.40 -20.26 28.09
CA SER A 353 14.59 -20.40 26.66
C SER A 353 13.62 -19.52 25.88
N ALA A 354 13.95 -19.23 24.62
CA ALA A 354 13.11 -18.46 23.74
C ALA A 354 13.20 -18.95 22.29
N THR A 355 12.12 -18.81 21.54
CA THR A 355 12.09 -19.02 20.10
C THR A 355 11.29 -17.90 19.44
N ILE A 356 11.71 -17.51 18.22
CA ILE A 356 10.96 -16.55 17.39
C ILE A 356 10.73 -17.16 16.01
N THR A 357 9.53 -17.01 15.48
CA THR A 357 9.16 -17.37 14.10
C THR A 357 8.62 -16.14 13.38
N PHE A 358 8.70 -16.15 12.06
CA PHE A 358 8.23 -15.06 11.20
C PHE A 358 7.35 -15.63 10.10
N ASP A 359 6.30 -14.88 9.76
CA ASP A 359 5.56 -15.03 8.52
C ASP A 359 5.75 -13.73 7.72
N ASP A 360 6.28 -13.86 6.50
CA ASP A 360 6.66 -12.70 5.70
C ASP A 360 5.49 -11.96 5.07
N GLY A 361 4.37 -12.64 4.86
CA GLY A 361 3.17 -12.04 4.28
C GLY A 361 3.48 -11.29 2.98
N TYR A 362 3.05 -10.03 2.91
CA TYR A 362 3.33 -9.15 1.76
C TYR A 362 4.77 -8.62 1.81
N PRO A 363 5.56 -8.78 0.74
CA PRO A 363 6.92 -8.27 0.70
C PRO A 363 6.96 -6.74 0.63
N PRO A 364 8.10 -6.11 0.96
CA PRO A 364 8.27 -4.67 0.78
C PRO A 364 8.56 -4.31 -0.67
N MET A 365 8.10 -3.13 -1.10
CA MET A 365 8.49 -2.48 -2.35
C MET A 365 9.34 -1.25 -2.05
N ALA A 366 10.65 -1.32 -2.25
CA ALA A 366 11.56 -0.20 -2.05
C ALA A 366 11.39 0.89 -3.13
N PRO A 367 11.67 2.18 -2.81
CA PRO A 367 11.60 3.29 -3.77
C PRO A 367 12.84 3.30 -4.70
N THR A 368 12.89 2.38 -5.65
CA THR A 368 14.01 2.21 -6.59
C THR A 368 14.15 3.40 -7.54
N GLU A 369 15.32 3.55 -8.19
CA GLU A 369 15.51 4.53 -9.25
C GLU A 369 14.58 4.29 -10.44
N GLY A 370 14.19 3.04 -10.70
CA GLY A 370 13.17 2.70 -11.69
C GLY A 370 11.81 3.28 -11.34
N ASN A 371 11.37 3.09 -10.10
CA ASN A 371 10.10 3.63 -9.61
C ASN A 371 10.07 5.15 -9.64
N LYS A 372 11.17 5.82 -9.24
CA LYS A 372 11.32 7.28 -9.33
C LYS A 372 11.24 7.78 -10.78
N ARG A 373 11.82 7.06 -11.74
CA ARG A 373 11.70 7.41 -13.18
C ARG A 373 10.26 7.29 -13.65
N LEU A 374 9.54 6.25 -13.24
CA LEU A 374 8.13 6.08 -13.63
C LEU A 374 7.24 7.17 -13.02
N LEU A 375 7.48 7.53 -11.74
CA LEU A 375 6.83 8.69 -11.11
C LEU A 375 7.10 9.99 -11.88
N ALA A 376 8.34 10.22 -12.30
CA ALA A 376 8.69 11.42 -13.07
C ALA A 376 7.97 11.45 -14.45
N MET A 377 7.73 10.29 -15.07
CA MET A 377 6.92 10.20 -16.29
C MET A 377 5.44 10.50 -16.02
N PHE A 378 4.90 10.00 -14.89
CA PHE A 378 3.53 10.23 -14.46
C PHE A 378 3.31 11.72 -14.10
N ASP A 379 4.20 12.32 -13.33
CA ASP A 379 4.21 13.75 -13.02
C ASP A 379 4.28 14.60 -14.30
N ARG A 380 5.15 14.22 -15.24
CA ARG A 380 5.25 14.91 -16.52
C ARG A 380 3.95 14.83 -17.32
N ALA A 381 3.32 13.65 -17.39
CA ALA A 381 2.01 13.49 -18.04
C ALA A 381 0.94 14.37 -17.38
N SER A 382 0.91 14.43 -16.05
CA SER A 382 0.01 15.28 -15.28
C SER A 382 0.18 16.77 -15.61
N ARG A 383 1.43 17.26 -15.62
CA ARG A 383 1.72 18.67 -15.93
C ARG A 383 1.39 19.04 -17.39
N ASP A 384 1.71 18.16 -18.34
CA ASP A 384 1.41 18.37 -19.74
C ASP A 384 -0.11 18.39 -20.02
N LEU A 385 -0.91 17.69 -19.20
CA LEU A 385 -2.37 17.77 -19.17
C LEU A 385 -2.93 19.01 -18.47
N GLY A 386 -2.08 19.82 -17.83
CA GLY A 386 -2.52 20.96 -17.01
C GLY A 386 -3.11 20.57 -15.64
N LEU A 387 -2.87 19.35 -15.18
CA LEU A 387 -3.44 18.79 -13.94
C LEU A 387 -2.54 18.97 -12.70
N GLY A 388 -1.43 19.74 -12.85
CA GLY A 388 -0.50 20.01 -11.76
C GLY A 388 0.55 18.91 -11.55
N THR A 389 1.36 19.09 -10.50
CA THR A 389 2.45 18.16 -10.14
C THR A 389 1.92 16.94 -9.38
N VAL A 390 2.63 15.81 -9.54
CA VAL A 390 2.43 14.60 -8.74
C VAL A 390 3.74 14.25 -8.04
N VAL A 391 3.66 13.95 -6.74
CA VAL A 391 4.80 13.60 -5.90
C VAL A 391 4.62 12.22 -5.27
N ALA A 392 5.71 11.65 -4.74
CA ALA A 392 5.64 10.37 -4.03
C ALA A 392 4.87 10.50 -2.71
N VAL A 393 4.06 9.50 -2.39
CA VAL A 393 3.51 9.29 -1.05
C VAL A 393 4.66 8.98 -0.08
N ASP A 394 4.59 9.50 1.15
CA ASP A 394 5.52 9.10 2.20
C ASP A 394 5.38 7.60 2.48
N PRO A 395 6.49 6.83 2.51
CA PRO A 395 6.43 5.38 2.72
C PRO A 395 5.68 4.95 3.99
N SER A 396 5.67 5.79 5.03
CA SER A 396 4.94 5.49 6.27
C SER A 396 3.42 5.45 6.10
N ARG A 397 2.90 6.05 5.03
CA ARG A 397 1.48 6.11 4.69
C ARG A 397 1.06 5.08 3.63
N ALA A 398 2.00 4.39 3.02
CA ALA A 398 1.74 3.35 2.02
C ALA A 398 1.78 1.97 2.68
N GLY A 399 0.62 1.34 2.80
CA GLY A 399 0.47 -0.05 3.25
C GLY A 399 0.95 -1.05 2.20
N ALA A 400 0.84 -2.34 2.50
CA ALA A 400 1.09 -3.40 1.53
C ALA A 400 0.04 -3.39 0.42
N ALA A 401 0.40 -3.88 -0.76
CA ALA A 401 -0.50 -4.15 -1.88
C ALA A 401 0.15 -5.10 -2.88
N ASP A 402 -0.60 -5.61 -3.82
CA ASP A 402 -0.19 -6.66 -4.78
C ASP A 402 1.04 -6.28 -5.64
N VAL A 403 1.26 -5.00 -5.93
CA VAL A 403 2.47 -4.54 -6.62
C VAL A 403 3.76 -4.92 -5.90
N SER A 404 3.71 -5.17 -4.60
CA SER A 404 4.85 -5.60 -3.80
C SER A 404 5.40 -6.96 -4.23
N PHE A 405 4.54 -7.88 -4.70
CA PHE A 405 4.97 -9.21 -5.18
C PHE A 405 5.77 -9.17 -6.49
N VAL A 406 5.70 -8.08 -7.22
CA VAL A 406 6.44 -7.90 -8.46
C VAL A 406 7.66 -6.99 -8.32
N ALA A 407 7.92 -6.46 -7.12
CA ALA A 407 8.98 -5.48 -6.85
C ALA A 407 10.40 -5.98 -7.17
N GLY A 408 10.68 -7.27 -7.02
CA GLY A 408 11.97 -7.88 -7.40
C GLY A 408 12.04 -8.33 -8.86
N ILE A 409 10.95 -8.23 -9.63
CA ILE A 409 10.81 -8.78 -10.99
C ILE A 409 10.75 -7.67 -12.02
N VAL A 410 9.98 -6.62 -11.74
CA VAL A 410 9.73 -5.50 -12.65
C VAL A 410 10.60 -4.30 -12.28
N PRO A 411 11.36 -3.71 -13.22
CA PRO A 411 12.33 -2.65 -12.91
C PRO A 411 11.72 -1.27 -12.61
N MET A 412 10.47 -1.02 -13.03
CA MET A 412 9.77 0.25 -12.82
C MET A 412 8.34 -0.01 -12.35
N ILE A 413 8.00 0.43 -11.16
CA ILE A 413 6.67 0.22 -10.58
C ILE A 413 6.14 1.56 -10.06
N ILE A 414 4.87 1.83 -10.33
CA ILE A 414 4.08 2.89 -9.73
C ILE A 414 2.73 2.32 -9.31
N ASP A 415 2.16 2.85 -8.23
CA ASP A 415 0.90 2.41 -7.67
C ASP A 415 0.15 3.60 -7.06
N GLY A 416 -1.05 3.37 -6.51
CA GLY A 416 -1.85 4.43 -5.92
C GLY A 416 -2.28 5.47 -6.97
N ILE A 417 -2.55 5.03 -8.19
CA ILE A 417 -3.01 5.87 -9.30
C ILE A 417 -4.47 5.63 -9.65
N GLY A 418 -5.22 5.00 -8.76
CA GLY A 418 -6.64 4.73 -8.87
C GLY A 418 -7.53 5.93 -8.51
N LEU A 419 -8.77 5.64 -8.18
CA LEU A 419 -9.78 6.64 -7.84
C LEU A 419 -9.48 7.22 -6.45
N SER A 420 -9.45 8.54 -6.32
CA SER A 420 -9.18 9.17 -5.02
C SER A 420 -10.45 9.33 -4.20
N GLY A 421 -10.30 9.19 -2.89
CA GLY A 421 -11.40 9.31 -1.94
C GLY A 421 -10.92 9.24 -0.51
N HIS A 422 -11.79 8.81 0.39
CA HIS A 422 -11.52 8.73 1.82
C HIS A 422 -12.23 7.54 2.44
N ASP A 423 -11.71 7.13 3.62
CA ASP A 423 -12.35 6.17 4.52
C ASP A 423 -12.53 4.77 3.93
N ASP A 424 -11.54 4.34 3.09
CA ASP A 424 -11.38 2.94 2.67
C ASP A 424 -11.48 1.98 3.87
N HIS A 425 -11.86 0.74 3.64
CA HIS A 425 -12.09 -0.29 4.68
C HIS A 425 -13.15 0.10 5.74
N SER A 426 -13.97 1.12 5.49
CA SER A 426 -15.07 1.51 6.38
C SER A 426 -16.39 1.74 5.64
N GLU A 427 -17.51 1.67 6.36
CA GLU A 427 -18.84 1.97 5.79
C GLU A 427 -18.99 3.44 5.35
N MET A 428 -17.96 4.26 5.55
CA MET A 428 -17.90 5.66 5.13
C MET A 428 -17.10 5.85 3.84
N GLU A 429 -16.65 4.77 3.20
CA GLU A 429 -15.85 4.82 1.98
C GLU A 429 -16.50 5.66 0.89
N THR A 430 -15.80 6.72 0.49
CA THR A 430 -16.29 7.74 -0.47
C THR A 430 -15.24 8.03 -1.53
N ALA A 431 -15.73 8.31 -2.75
CA ALA A 431 -14.92 8.69 -3.90
C ALA A 431 -15.16 10.12 -4.36
N ASP A 432 -14.09 10.83 -4.75
CA ASP A 432 -14.18 12.04 -5.56
C ASP A 432 -14.25 11.66 -7.06
N LEU A 433 -15.46 11.62 -7.60
CA LEU A 433 -15.73 11.23 -8.98
C LEU A 433 -15.03 12.12 -10.04
N ARG A 434 -14.62 13.34 -9.66
CA ARG A 434 -13.87 14.24 -10.56
C ARG A 434 -12.47 13.70 -10.86
N THR A 435 -11.95 12.84 -9.99
CA THR A 435 -10.61 12.23 -10.15
C THR A 435 -10.62 11.06 -11.14
N LEU A 436 -11.77 10.47 -11.44
CA LEU A 436 -11.89 9.37 -12.41
C LEU A 436 -11.30 9.74 -13.79
N PRO A 437 -11.78 10.78 -14.50
CA PRO A 437 -11.20 11.17 -15.79
C PRO A 437 -9.77 11.72 -15.66
N VAL A 438 -9.41 12.32 -14.53
CA VAL A 438 -8.08 12.85 -14.27
C VAL A 438 -7.04 11.71 -14.24
N GLN A 439 -7.27 10.71 -13.43
CA GLN A 439 -6.37 9.55 -13.29
C GLN A 439 -6.35 8.71 -14.57
N THR A 440 -7.50 8.53 -15.23
CA THR A 440 -7.60 7.83 -16.51
C THR A 440 -6.73 8.49 -17.59
N LYS A 441 -6.75 9.82 -17.71
CA LYS A 441 -5.91 10.56 -18.65
C LYS A 441 -4.42 10.38 -18.35
N ARG A 442 -4.04 10.49 -17.07
CA ARG A 442 -2.64 10.29 -16.63
C ARG A 442 -2.15 8.90 -16.97
N ALA A 443 -2.91 7.87 -16.60
CA ALA A 443 -2.59 6.46 -16.88
C ALA A 443 -2.45 6.21 -18.38
N ALA A 444 -3.42 6.64 -19.20
CA ALA A 444 -3.38 6.46 -20.64
C ALA A 444 -2.15 7.15 -21.29
N LEU A 445 -1.81 8.38 -20.87
CA LEU A 445 -0.64 9.08 -21.38
C LEU A 445 0.67 8.40 -20.96
N VAL A 446 0.78 7.92 -19.73
CA VAL A 446 1.98 7.19 -19.29
C VAL A 446 2.14 5.89 -20.06
N LEU A 447 1.08 5.12 -20.24
CA LEU A 447 1.09 3.90 -21.06
C LEU A 447 1.54 4.19 -22.49
N TYR A 448 0.98 5.22 -23.11
CA TYR A 448 1.40 5.67 -24.46
C TYR A 448 2.89 6.02 -24.48
N ARG A 449 3.38 6.81 -23.53
CA ARG A 449 4.78 7.27 -23.45
C ARG A 449 5.77 6.15 -23.19
N LEU A 450 5.42 5.19 -22.34
CA LEU A 450 6.22 3.97 -22.12
C LEU A 450 6.41 3.19 -23.43
N ASN A 451 5.34 3.05 -24.20
CA ASN A 451 5.42 2.37 -25.50
C ASN A 451 6.27 3.13 -26.54
N GLN A 452 6.27 4.48 -26.52
CA GLN A 452 7.08 5.30 -27.45
C GLN A 452 8.56 5.35 -27.04
N GLY A 453 8.87 5.38 -25.72
CA GLY A 453 10.24 5.44 -25.22
C GLY A 453 11.08 4.22 -25.62
N ALA A 454 10.49 3.04 -25.60
CA ALA A 454 11.17 1.82 -26.04
C ALA A 454 11.51 1.79 -27.54
N ARG A 455 10.75 2.49 -28.38
CA ARG A 455 11.02 2.58 -29.84
C ARG A 455 12.19 3.48 -30.18
N ARG A 456 12.46 4.52 -29.36
CA ARG A 456 13.58 5.44 -29.57
C ARG A 456 14.92 4.84 -29.13
N SER A 457 14.89 3.79 -28.33
CA SER A 457 16.07 3.08 -27.81
C SER A 457 16.40 1.80 -28.60
N GLN A 458 15.61 1.43 -29.59
CA GLN A 458 15.99 0.40 -30.58
C GLN A 458 16.78 1.06 -31.68
N PRO A 459 18.01 0.54 -32.01
CA PRO A 459 18.89 1.08 -33.04
C PRO A 459 18.30 1.02 -34.45
#